data_c5e64666fa70d5357c97b8bec4fd9c0d
#
_entry.id   c5e64666fa70d5357c97b8bec4fd9c0d
#
_cell.length_a   1.000
_cell.length_b   1.000
_cell.length_c   1.000
_cell.angle_alpha   90.00
_cell.angle_beta   90.00
_cell.angle_gamma   90.00
#
_symmetry.space_group_name_H-M   'P 1'
#
loop_
_entity.id
_entity.type
_entity.pdbx_description
1 polymer ?
#
loop_
_entity_poly.entity_id
_entity_poly.type
_entity_poly.pdbx_seq_one_letter_code
_entity_poly.pdbx_strand_id
1 'polypeptide(L)'
;MTNLFKYNIIEKNRSGRALKLRFKSVPRKIYFPGEIRQEVYFSMYAIIENGSKQYKVANGEIVNLEKLSANVGDKVEFNVLLVSDENGIKVAKEAAGYKAVGEVTAQAKDKKVIVYKYKDKKNERRKHGPRQPFTSVKIVEIVAK
;
A
#
# COMPACT_ATOMS: atom_id res chain seq x y z
N MET A 1 -26.23 -10.87 27.01
CA MET A 1 -26.84 -9.97 28.02
C MET A 1 -25.87 -8.83 28.29
N THR A 2 -26.13 -7.70 27.67
CA THR A 2 -25.25 -6.51 27.67
C THR A 2 -25.73 -5.53 28.73
N ASN A 3 -24.95 -5.36 29.80
CA ASN A 3 -25.22 -4.40 30.86
C ASN A 3 -24.85 -2.98 30.36
N LEU A 4 -25.87 -2.17 30.08
CA LEU A 4 -25.73 -0.74 29.89
C LEU A 4 -25.65 -0.04 31.25
N PHE A 5 -24.46 0.40 31.67
CA PHE A 5 -24.34 1.33 32.78
C PHE A 5 -24.75 2.73 32.32
N LYS A 6 -25.91 3.20 32.74
CA LYS A 6 -26.36 4.58 32.62
C LYS A 6 -25.81 5.38 33.79
N TYR A 7 -24.86 6.27 33.55
CA TYR A 7 -24.49 7.29 34.54
C TYR A 7 -25.32 8.55 34.28
N ASN A 8 -26.16 8.91 35.24
CA ASN A 8 -26.87 10.18 35.26
C ASN A 8 -26.00 11.20 36.02
N ILE A 9 -25.43 12.16 35.28
CA ILE A 9 -24.78 13.34 35.89
C ILE A 9 -25.80 14.47 35.87
N ILE A 10 -26.26 14.88 37.06
CA ILE A 10 -27.15 16.05 37.25
C ILE A 10 -26.25 17.23 37.65
N GLU A 11 -26.01 18.14 36.73
CA GLU A 11 -25.42 19.44 37.07
C GLU A 11 -26.53 20.45 37.46
N LYS A 12 -26.42 21.01 38.67
CA LYS A 12 -27.29 22.10 39.15
C LYS A 12 -26.62 23.45 38.87
N ASN A 13 -27.34 24.37 38.23
CA ASN A 13 -26.84 25.70 38.08
C ASN A 13 -27.08 26.53 39.41
N ARG A 14 -26.49 27.72 39.52
CA ARG A 14 -26.54 28.58 40.71
C ARG A 14 -27.95 28.98 41.15
N SER A 15 -28.98 28.74 40.36
CA SER A 15 -30.38 29.05 40.66
C SER A 15 -31.25 27.82 41.01
N GLY A 16 -30.64 26.64 41.18
CA GLY A 16 -31.36 25.45 41.68
C GLY A 16 -32.31 24.75 40.70
N ARG A 17 -32.44 25.21 39.46
CA ARG A 17 -33.32 24.61 38.46
C ARG A 17 -32.57 23.54 37.62
N ALA A 18 -33.18 22.35 37.49
CA ALA A 18 -32.66 21.27 36.66
C ALA A 18 -32.77 21.60 35.16
N LEU A 19 -31.65 21.69 34.48
CA LEU A 19 -31.59 21.79 33.02
C LEU A 19 -31.69 20.42 32.40
N LYS A 20 -32.74 20.17 31.63
CA LYS A 20 -32.82 18.96 30.76
C LYS A 20 -31.85 19.13 29.62
N LEU A 21 -30.64 18.58 29.75
CA LEU A 21 -29.66 18.46 28.66
C LEU A 21 -30.10 17.38 27.68
N ARG A 22 -30.37 17.83 26.47
CA ARG A 22 -30.67 16.93 25.32
C ARG A 22 -29.37 16.33 24.86
N PHE A 23 -29.10 15.09 25.27
CA PHE A 23 -27.92 14.37 24.84
C PHE A 23 -28.01 14.07 23.34
N LYS A 24 -27.18 14.74 22.53
CA LYS A 24 -26.76 14.21 21.25
C LYS A 24 -25.83 13.04 21.54
N SER A 25 -26.19 11.86 21.10
CA SER A 25 -25.36 10.66 21.22
C SER A 25 -24.08 10.85 20.40
N VAL A 26 -23.01 11.26 21.06
CA VAL A 26 -21.67 11.19 20.51
C VAL A 26 -21.12 9.82 20.89
N PRO A 27 -20.70 8.96 19.95
CA PRO A 27 -20.05 7.70 20.31
C PRO A 27 -18.73 8.05 20.98
N ARG A 28 -18.66 7.89 22.31
CA ARG A 28 -17.40 7.98 23.04
C ARG A 28 -16.55 6.78 22.63
N LYS A 29 -15.54 7.03 21.79
CA LYS A 29 -14.41 6.11 21.67
C LYS A 29 -13.72 6.08 23.03
N ILE A 30 -13.93 5.01 23.78
CA ILE A 30 -13.17 4.75 25.00
C ILE A 30 -11.77 4.36 24.55
N TYR A 31 -10.82 5.27 24.75
CA TYR A 31 -9.40 5.01 24.49
C TYR A 31 -8.86 4.20 25.69
N PHE A 32 -8.56 2.92 25.48
CA PHE A 32 -7.76 2.13 26.40
C PHE A 32 -6.29 2.34 26.04
N PRO A 33 -5.47 2.97 26.88
CA PRO A 33 -4.05 3.05 26.65
C PRO A 33 -3.44 1.66 26.89
N GLY A 34 -3.10 0.94 25.83
CA GLY A 34 -2.40 -0.34 25.93
C GLY A 34 -2.75 -1.39 24.88
N GLU A 35 -3.87 -1.30 24.20
CA GLU A 35 -4.16 -2.17 23.06
C GLU A 35 -3.85 -1.44 21.76
N ILE A 36 -2.69 -1.70 21.19
CA ILE A 36 -2.43 -1.46 19.77
C ILE A 36 -3.31 -2.47 19.03
N ARG A 37 -4.59 -2.14 18.84
CA ARG A 37 -5.35 -2.77 17.78
C ARG A 37 -4.73 -2.27 16.49
N GLN A 38 -3.80 -3.02 15.95
CA GLN A 38 -3.56 -2.98 14.53
C GLN A 38 -4.91 -3.35 13.90
N GLU A 39 -5.67 -2.35 13.48
CA GLU A 39 -6.73 -2.58 12.51
C GLU A 39 -5.99 -3.14 11.29
N VAL A 40 -6.03 -4.45 11.16
CA VAL A 40 -5.54 -5.14 9.97
C VAL A 40 -6.54 -4.75 8.89
N TYR A 41 -6.26 -3.63 8.21
CA TYR A 41 -6.92 -3.35 6.96
C TYR A 41 -6.50 -4.46 6.00
N PHE A 42 -7.36 -5.40 5.75
CA PHE A 42 -7.20 -6.36 4.66
C PHE A 42 -7.29 -5.57 3.35
N SER A 43 -6.21 -4.90 3.01
CA SER A 43 -6.08 -4.32 1.68
C SER A 43 -5.81 -5.47 0.72
N MET A 44 -6.70 -5.65 -0.26
CA MET A 44 -6.48 -6.56 -1.37
C MET A 44 -5.13 -6.24 -2.00
N TYR A 45 -4.25 -7.24 -2.09
CA TYR A 45 -2.98 -7.11 -2.77
C TYR A 45 -2.76 -8.27 -3.74
N ALA A 46 -1.96 -8.01 -4.74
CA ALA A 46 -1.55 -9.03 -5.71
C ALA A 46 -0.03 -9.10 -5.81
N ILE A 47 0.47 -10.23 -6.26
CA ILE A 47 1.86 -10.36 -6.70
C ILE A 47 1.84 -10.47 -8.22
N ILE A 48 2.45 -9.49 -8.87
CA ILE A 48 2.60 -9.44 -10.32
C ILE A 48 4.00 -9.86 -10.74
N GLU A 49 4.13 -10.39 -11.96
CA GLU A 49 5.41 -10.73 -12.57
C GLU A 49 5.73 -9.75 -13.70
N ASN A 50 6.93 -9.20 -13.67
CA ASN A 50 7.48 -8.40 -14.76
C ASN A 50 8.98 -8.62 -14.92
N GLY A 51 9.42 -9.07 -16.10
CA GLY A 51 10.84 -9.25 -16.41
C GLY A 51 11.56 -10.21 -15.45
N SER A 52 10.97 -11.35 -15.11
CA SER A 52 11.48 -12.35 -14.15
C SER A 52 11.61 -11.84 -12.72
N LYS A 53 11.00 -10.70 -12.40
CA LYS A 53 10.90 -10.14 -11.04
C LYS A 53 9.45 -10.13 -10.59
N GLN A 54 9.26 -10.30 -9.29
CA GLN A 54 7.94 -10.30 -8.65
C GLN A 54 7.80 -9.05 -7.79
N TYR A 55 6.62 -8.44 -7.87
CA TYR A 55 6.30 -7.21 -7.14
C TYR A 55 4.98 -7.39 -6.41
N LYS A 56 4.98 -7.04 -5.12
CA LYS A 56 3.75 -6.93 -4.35
C LYS A 56 3.12 -5.58 -4.66
N VAL A 57 1.86 -5.58 -5.05
CA VAL A 57 1.12 -4.38 -5.46
C VAL A 57 -0.26 -4.34 -4.84
N ALA A 58 -0.72 -3.15 -4.51
CA ALA A 58 -2.09 -2.89 -4.06
C ALA A 58 -2.76 -1.87 -4.99
N ASN A 59 -4.09 -1.81 -4.96
CA ASN A 59 -4.84 -0.83 -5.75
C ASN A 59 -4.46 0.61 -5.36
N GLY A 60 -4.18 1.44 -6.36
CA GLY A 60 -3.76 2.83 -6.19
C GLY A 60 -2.28 3.04 -5.87
N GLU A 61 -1.50 1.97 -5.67
CA GLU A 61 -0.07 2.05 -5.37
C GLU A 61 0.77 2.36 -6.61
N ILE A 62 1.86 3.11 -6.42
CA ILE A 62 2.85 3.38 -7.47
C ILE A 62 4.06 2.49 -7.23
N VAL A 63 4.37 1.65 -8.21
CA VAL A 63 5.47 0.68 -8.15
C VAL A 63 6.47 0.95 -9.25
N ASN A 64 7.77 0.90 -8.90
CA ASN A 64 8.85 1.02 -9.87
C ASN A 64 9.20 -0.36 -10.42
N LEU A 65 8.93 -0.55 -11.70
CA LEU A 65 9.18 -1.77 -12.43
C LEU A 65 10.43 -1.65 -13.30
N GLU A 66 10.94 -2.78 -13.81
CA GLU A 66 11.93 -2.76 -14.90
C GLU A 66 11.38 -1.99 -16.09
N LYS A 67 12.29 -1.41 -16.90
CA LYS A 67 11.92 -0.59 -18.05
C LYS A 67 10.96 -1.30 -18.98
N LEU A 68 9.79 -0.72 -19.18
CA LEU A 68 8.79 -1.18 -20.15
C LEU A 68 8.89 -0.42 -21.47
N SER A 69 8.51 -1.07 -22.57
CA SER A 69 8.44 -0.46 -23.90
C SER A 69 7.09 0.24 -24.11
N ALA A 70 6.62 0.98 -23.11
CA ALA A 70 5.35 1.72 -23.13
C ALA A 70 5.61 3.20 -22.92
N ASN A 71 4.74 4.08 -23.40
CA ASN A 71 4.84 5.53 -23.18
C ASN A 71 4.16 5.93 -21.87
N VAL A 72 4.47 7.13 -21.39
CA VAL A 72 3.79 7.72 -20.24
C VAL A 72 2.31 7.95 -20.58
N GLY A 73 1.41 7.48 -19.72
CA GLY A 73 -0.04 7.49 -19.91
C GLY A 73 -0.61 6.20 -20.51
N ASP A 74 0.23 5.29 -21.00
CA ASP A 74 -0.25 4.01 -21.52
C ASP A 74 -0.73 3.09 -20.39
N LYS A 75 -1.78 2.30 -20.67
CA LYS A 75 -2.25 1.24 -19.79
C LYS A 75 -1.53 -0.07 -20.11
N VAL A 76 -1.01 -0.72 -19.10
CA VAL A 76 -0.28 -2.00 -19.23
C VAL A 76 -0.94 -3.04 -18.34
N GLU A 77 -1.12 -4.24 -18.87
CA GLU A 77 -1.63 -5.40 -18.13
C GLU A 77 -0.48 -6.27 -17.66
N PHE A 78 -0.58 -6.72 -16.41
CA PHE A 78 0.40 -7.61 -15.78
C PHE A 78 -0.27 -8.93 -15.41
N ASN A 79 0.48 -10.03 -15.58
CA ASN A 79 0.06 -11.33 -15.10
C ASN A 79 0.17 -11.38 -13.58
N VAL A 80 -0.84 -11.93 -12.94
CA VAL A 80 -0.92 -12.06 -11.49
C VAL A 80 -0.57 -13.50 -11.10
N LEU A 81 0.36 -13.66 -10.17
CA LEU A 81 0.77 -14.95 -9.63
C LEU A 81 0.01 -15.31 -8.35
N LEU A 82 -0.37 -14.31 -7.58
CA LEU A 82 -1.07 -14.46 -6.32
C LEU A 82 -1.97 -13.25 -6.08
N VAL A 83 -3.18 -13.51 -5.57
CA VAL A 83 -4.11 -12.49 -5.07
C VAL A 83 -4.48 -12.85 -3.64
N SER A 84 -4.45 -11.86 -2.77
CA SER A 84 -4.97 -11.97 -1.41
C SER A 84 -6.23 -11.11 -1.30
N ASP A 85 -7.35 -11.77 -1.09
CA ASP A 85 -8.66 -11.17 -0.87
C ASP A 85 -9.10 -11.41 0.59
N GLU A 86 -10.22 -10.84 0.99
CA GLU A 86 -10.86 -11.10 2.29
C GLU A 86 -11.22 -12.58 2.49
N ASN A 87 -11.47 -13.30 1.40
CA ASN A 87 -11.83 -14.73 1.40
C ASN A 87 -10.60 -15.66 1.49
N GLY A 88 -9.39 -15.13 1.44
CA GLY A 88 -8.16 -15.89 1.51
C GLY A 88 -7.16 -15.60 0.40
N ILE A 89 -6.17 -16.47 0.28
CA ILE A 89 -5.09 -16.33 -0.69
C ILE A 89 -5.31 -17.31 -1.85
N LYS A 90 -5.41 -16.78 -3.06
CA LYS A 90 -5.51 -17.53 -4.32
C LYS A 90 -4.17 -17.55 -5.01
N VAL A 91 -3.69 -18.72 -5.42
CA VAL A 91 -2.34 -18.91 -5.98
C VAL A 91 -2.40 -19.70 -7.27
N ALA A 92 -1.42 -19.48 -8.12
CA ALA A 92 -1.19 -20.22 -9.35
C ALA A 92 -2.44 -20.31 -10.25
N LYS A 93 -3.06 -21.50 -10.34
CA LYS A 93 -4.21 -21.74 -11.24
C LYS A 93 -5.41 -20.87 -10.92
N GLU A 94 -5.67 -20.60 -9.65
CA GLU A 94 -6.78 -19.76 -9.20
C GLU A 94 -6.50 -18.26 -9.42
N ALA A 95 -5.22 -17.87 -9.34
CA ALA A 95 -4.77 -16.52 -9.62
C ALA A 95 -4.61 -16.24 -11.12
N ALA A 96 -4.46 -17.24 -11.97
CA ALA A 96 -4.28 -17.07 -13.42
C ALA A 96 -5.47 -16.41 -14.14
N GLY A 97 -6.65 -16.39 -13.50
CA GLY A 97 -7.83 -15.63 -13.96
C GLY A 97 -7.78 -14.14 -13.62
N TYR A 98 -6.78 -13.67 -12.88
CA TYR A 98 -6.67 -12.27 -12.49
C TYR A 98 -5.62 -11.54 -13.32
N LYS A 99 -5.89 -10.27 -13.61
CA LYS A 99 -4.93 -9.34 -14.24
C LYS A 99 -4.85 -8.06 -13.43
N ALA A 100 -3.65 -7.51 -13.29
CA ALA A 100 -3.45 -6.18 -12.74
C ALA A 100 -3.29 -5.18 -13.89
N VAL A 101 -4.09 -4.14 -13.89
CA VAL A 101 -4.02 -3.04 -14.86
C VAL A 101 -3.33 -1.86 -14.21
N GLY A 102 -2.24 -1.41 -14.82
CA GLY A 102 -1.49 -0.26 -14.38
C GLY A 102 -1.38 0.80 -15.46
N GLU A 103 -1.27 2.06 -15.04
CA GLU A 103 -1.00 3.21 -15.90
C GLU A 103 0.44 3.68 -15.71
N VAL A 104 1.17 3.85 -16.80
CA VAL A 104 2.56 4.34 -16.76
C VAL A 104 2.57 5.81 -16.37
N THR A 105 3.11 6.11 -15.20
CA THR A 105 3.20 7.49 -14.68
C THR A 105 4.47 8.19 -15.13
N ALA A 106 5.61 7.49 -15.13
CA ALA A 106 6.90 8.07 -15.53
C ALA A 106 7.88 7.01 -16.00
N GLN A 107 8.79 7.42 -16.87
CA GLN A 107 9.99 6.66 -17.21
C GLN A 107 11.23 7.44 -16.75
N ALA A 108 12.05 6.86 -15.91
CA ALA A 108 13.18 7.53 -15.30
C ALA A 108 14.41 6.62 -15.20
N LYS A 109 15.50 7.18 -14.71
CA LYS A 109 16.73 6.45 -14.41
C LYS A 109 17.04 6.64 -12.92
N ASP A 110 17.32 5.56 -12.24
CA ASP A 110 17.71 5.54 -10.84
C ASP A 110 19.03 6.25 -10.59
N LYS A 111 19.39 6.41 -9.32
CA LYS A 111 20.67 6.99 -8.90
C LYS A 111 21.83 6.20 -9.54
N LYS A 112 22.91 6.91 -9.84
CA LYS A 112 24.12 6.27 -10.38
C LYS A 112 24.73 5.34 -9.34
N VAL A 113 24.88 4.05 -9.68
CA VAL A 113 25.63 3.10 -8.88
C VAL A 113 27.10 3.31 -9.18
N ILE A 114 27.86 3.75 -8.18
CA ILE A 114 29.30 4.03 -8.35
C ILE A 114 30.08 2.74 -8.18
N VAL A 115 30.77 2.34 -9.25
CA VAL A 115 31.68 1.21 -9.25
C VAL A 115 33.11 1.77 -9.32
N TYR A 116 33.89 1.47 -8.30
CA TYR A 116 35.30 1.82 -8.25
C TYR A 116 36.15 0.57 -8.39
N LYS A 117 36.97 0.51 -9.45
CA LYS A 117 37.91 -0.57 -9.70
C LYS A 117 39.32 -0.07 -9.41
N TYR A 118 39.99 -0.80 -8.56
CA TYR A 118 41.36 -0.50 -8.13
C TYR A 118 42.22 -1.76 -8.20
N LYS A 119 43.46 -1.60 -8.71
CA LYS A 119 44.47 -2.65 -8.61
C LYS A 119 45.69 -2.10 -7.90
N ASP A 120 46.09 -2.77 -6.85
CA ASP A 120 47.29 -2.40 -6.10
C ASP A 120 48.55 -2.52 -6.98
N LYS A 121 49.53 -1.63 -6.76
CA LYS A 121 50.81 -1.59 -7.46
C LYS A 121 50.78 -1.46 -8.98
N LYS A 122 49.58 -1.33 -9.61
CA LYS A 122 49.44 -1.20 -11.07
C LYS A 122 48.90 0.16 -11.54
N ASN A 123 48.78 1.13 -10.64
CA ASN A 123 48.24 2.48 -10.92
C ASN A 123 46.91 2.47 -11.69
N GLU A 124 46.12 1.38 -11.57
CA GLU A 124 44.80 1.27 -12.18
C GLU A 124 43.74 1.73 -11.18
N ARG A 125 43.11 2.88 -11.48
CA ARG A 125 42.03 3.47 -10.67
C ARG A 125 40.94 3.95 -11.62
N ARG A 126 39.81 3.24 -11.69
CA ARG A 126 38.69 3.59 -12.56
C ARG A 126 37.40 3.72 -11.75
N LYS A 127 36.75 4.84 -11.89
CA LYS A 127 35.45 5.12 -11.27
C LYS A 127 34.42 5.31 -12.36
N HIS A 128 33.47 4.41 -12.49
CA HIS A 128 32.35 4.52 -13.39
C HIS A 128 31.12 3.83 -12.79
N GLY A 129 29.98 3.90 -13.44
CA GLY A 129 28.80 3.15 -13.04
C GLY A 129 27.59 3.50 -13.89
N PRO A 130 26.68 2.54 -14.05
CA PRO A 130 25.45 2.73 -14.79
C PRO A 130 24.39 3.43 -13.94
N ARG A 131 23.35 3.95 -14.59
CA ARG A 131 22.07 4.31 -14.02
C ARG A 131 21.05 3.35 -14.58
N GLN A 132 20.36 2.61 -13.71
CA GLN A 132 19.34 1.65 -14.13
C GLN A 132 18.09 2.42 -14.58
N PRO A 133 17.56 2.16 -15.77
CA PRO A 133 16.27 2.70 -16.19
C PRO A 133 15.16 1.93 -15.54
N PHE A 134 14.10 2.63 -15.12
CA PHE A 134 12.89 2.04 -14.56
C PHE A 134 11.65 2.75 -15.10
N THR A 135 10.50 2.09 -14.98
CA THR A 135 9.18 2.64 -15.28
C THR A 135 8.35 2.65 -14.01
N SER A 136 7.86 3.83 -13.64
CA SER A 136 6.88 3.96 -12.55
C SER A 136 5.49 3.71 -13.10
N VAL A 137 4.78 2.77 -12.49
CA VAL A 137 3.42 2.38 -12.86
C VAL A 137 2.52 2.53 -11.66
N LYS A 138 1.41 3.22 -11.82
CA LYS A 138 0.33 3.29 -10.84
C LYS A 138 -0.65 2.16 -11.12
N ILE A 139 -0.85 1.29 -10.16
CA ILE A 139 -1.85 0.21 -10.27
C ILE A 139 -3.23 0.81 -10.13
N VAL A 140 -4.04 0.68 -11.18
CA VAL A 140 -5.41 1.21 -11.21
C VAL A 140 -6.35 0.23 -10.54
N GLU A 141 -6.32 -1.02 -10.99
CA GLU A 141 -7.20 -2.06 -10.47
C GLU A 141 -6.63 -3.47 -10.68
N ILE A 142 -7.10 -4.41 -9.87
CA ILE A 142 -6.85 -5.84 -10.00
C ILE A 142 -8.19 -6.50 -10.35
N VAL A 143 -8.31 -7.04 -11.57
CA VAL A 143 -9.56 -7.54 -12.14
C VAL A 143 -9.48 -9.04 -12.30
N ALA A 144 -10.57 -9.75 -11.96
CA ALA A 144 -10.77 -11.13 -12.36
C ALA A 144 -11.23 -11.15 -13.83
N LYS A 145 -10.60 -12.01 -14.64
CA LYS A 145 -10.93 -12.19 -16.06
C LYS A 145 -12.12 -13.12 -16.22
#